data_56b127ce04566875d1d46431762d0882
#
_entry.id   56b127ce04566875d1d46431762d0882
#
_cell.length_a   1.000
_cell.length_b   1.000
_cell.length_c   1.000
_cell.angle_alpha   90.00
_cell.angle_beta   90.00
_cell.angle_gamma   90.00
#
_symmetry.space_group_name_H-M   'P 1'
#
loop_
_entity.id
_entity.type
_entity.pdbx_description
1 polymer ?
#
loop_
_entity_poly.entity_id
_entity_poly.type
_entity_poly.pdbx_seq_one_letter_code
_entity_poly.pdbx_strand_id
1 'polypeptide(L)'
;SRMNVPSLGRYRVVEIVHKVDKSGNYSNHFVGTPEKREFITQRYLGSVKAYPEMAVVSSNSDPKGLGRVQVQFDWQKRAGKNTNWIRVQTPDAGGSGMTNRGLVFIPEEGDQVMVAFEYGDPNRPYVMGSLFSGSTGKGGGEGNNKRTILTKSGHQIVFDDDKGGSWGITIAD
;
A
#
# COMPACT_ATOMS: atom_id res chain seq x y z
N SER A 1 -5.99 -14.03 32.27
CA SER A 1 -6.20 -14.78 33.54
C SER A 1 -5.19 -14.37 34.59
N ARG A 2 -5.57 -14.41 35.84
CA ARG A 2 -4.71 -14.11 37.00
C ARG A 2 -4.42 -15.40 37.76
N MET A 3 -3.22 -15.49 38.30
CA MET A 3 -2.79 -16.65 39.12
C MET A 3 -2.04 -16.14 40.34
N ASN A 4 -2.29 -16.77 41.45
CA ASN A 4 -1.54 -16.52 42.70
C ASN A 4 -0.57 -17.71 42.96
N VAL A 5 0.72 -17.41 43.04
CA VAL A 5 1.75 -18.41 43.37
C VAL A 5 2.17 -18.13 44.82
N PRO A 6 1.91 -19.07 45.74
CA PRO A 6 2.04 -18.82 47.18
C PRO A 6 3.37 -18.21 47.63
N SER A 7 4.48 -18.60 46.98
CA SER A 7 5.84 -18.10 47.31
C SER A 7 6.29 -16.89 46.50
N LEU A 8 5.58 -16.55 45.41
CA LEU A 8 6.01 -15.55 44.43
C LEU A 8 5.00 -14.41 44.23
N GLY A 9 3.77 -14.52 44.75
CA GLY A 9 2.74 -13.51 44.67
C GLY A 9 1.81 -13.62 43.46
N ARG A 10 1.22 -12.49 43.06
CA ARG A 10 0.23 -12.45 41.98
C ARG A 10 0.89 -12.23 40.63
N TYR A 11 0.47 -13.03 39.65
CA TYR A 11 0.93 -13.00 38.27
C TYR A 11 -0.24 -12.86 37.31
N ARG A 12 -0.04 -12.12 36.22
CA ARG A 12 -0.91 -12.13 35.04
C ARG A 12 -0.36 -13.15 34.06
N VAL A 13 -1.18 -14.15 33.71
CA VAL A 13 -0.81 -15.14 32.70
C VAL A 13 -0.85 -14.48 31.31
N VAL A 14 0.26 -14.55 30.59
CA VAL A 14 0.43 -13.99 29.24
C VAL A 14 0.43 -15.04 28.16
N GLU A 15 0.77 -16.29 28.50
CA GLU A 15 0.75 -17.40 27.56
C GLU A 15 0.44 -18.70 28.31
N ILE A 16 -0.36 -19.55 27.65
CA ILE A 16 -0.59 -20.93 28.10
C ILE A 16 -0.42 -21.87 26.91
N VAL A 17 0.37 -22.90 27.05
CA VAL A 17 0.51 -23.98 26.09
C VAL A 17 -0.10 -25.23 26.69
N HIS A 18 -1.12 -25.76 26.09
CA HIS A 18 -1.76 -27.02 26.46
C HIS A 18 -1.19 -28.15 25.60
N LYS A 19 -0.80 -29.27 26.22
CA LYS A 19 -0.33 -30.44 25.51
C LYS A 19 -1.15 -31.65 25.96
N VAL A 20 -1.61 -32.43 24.98
CA VAL A 20 -2.24 -33.75 25.21
C VAL A 20 -1.43 -34.75 24.41
N ASP A 21 -0.96 -35.82 25.06
CA ASP A 21 -0.26 -36.89 24.36
C ASP A 21 -1.24 -37.93 23.78
N LYS A 22 -0.70 -38.88 23.04
CA LYS A 22 -1.50 -39.93 22.39
C LYS A 22 -2.18 -40.90 23.41
N SER A 23 -1.73 -40.88 24.65
CA SER A 23 -2.27 -41.67 25.77
C SER A 23 -3.31 -40.91 26.58
N GLY A 24 -3.67 -39.66 26.15
CA GLY A 24 -4.63 -38.82 26.83
C GLY A 24 -4.09 -38.06 28.03
N ASN A 25 -2.78 -38.13 28.31
CA ASN A 25 -2.20 -37.33 29.40
C ASN A 25 -2.20 -35.84 29.01
N TYR A 26 -2.70 -35.04 29.93
CA TYR A 26 -2.78 -33.60 29.77
C TYR A 26 -1.69 -32.90 30.59
N SER A 27 -1.00 -31.99 29.99
CA SER A 27 -0.09 -31.04 30.67
C SER A 27 -0.28 -29.62 30.14
N ASN A 28 0.04 -28.66 31.00
CA ASN A 28 0.09 -27.28 30.56
C ASN A 28 1.38 -26.59 31.02
N HIS A 29 1.82 -25.66 30.24
CA HIS A 29 2.90 -24.74 30.56
C HIS A 29 2.41 -23.34 30.39
N PHE A 30 2.70 -22.44 31.32
CA PHE A 30 2.29 -21.05 31.21
C PHE A 30 3.44 -20.12 31.53
N VAL A 31 3.38 -18.91 30.93
CA VAL A 31 4.27 -17.78 31.21
C VAL A 31 3.45 -16.72 31.89
N GLY A 32 3.90 -16.23 33.01
CA GLY A 32 3.27 -15.17 33.78
C GLY A 32 4.21 -13.99 33.99
N THR A 33 3.66 -12.79 34.06
CA THR A 33 4.37 -11.59 34.50
C THR A 33 3.83 -11.12 35.85
N PRO A 34 4.67 -10.57 36.76
CA PRO A 34 4.19 -10.00 38.01
C PRO A 34 3.08 -8.98 37.78
N GLU A 35 1.99 -9.02 38.54
CA GLU A 35 0.81 -8.17 38.34
C GLU A 35 1.13 -6.68 38.45
N LYS A 36 2.13 -6.32 39.24
CA LYS A 36 2.61 -4.95 39.42
C LYS A 36 3.45 -4.40 38.27
N ARG A 37 3.76 -5.20 37.23
CA ARG A 37 4.49 -4.70 36.07
C ARG A 37 3.55 -3.91 35.16
N GLU A 38 3.85 -2.62 34.97
CA GLU A 38 3.07 -1.72 34.12
C GLU A 38 3.14 -2.08 32.63
N PHE A 39 4.20 -2.79 32.20
CA PHE A 39 4.40 -3.19 30.81
C PHE A 39 4.39 -4.73 30.70
N ILE A 40 3.47 -5.26 29.91
CA ILE A 40 3.56 -6.61 29.40
C ILE A 40 4.65 -6.60 28.35
N THR A 41 5.75 -7.34 28.54
CA THR A 41 6.69 -7.60 27.46
C THR A 41 5.92 -8.30 26.35
N GLN A 42 5.54 -7.55 25.34
CA GLN A 42 4.95 -8.13 24.15
C GLN A 42 6.00 -9.06 23.56
N ARG A 43 5.72 -10.38 23.54
CA ARG A 43 6.51 -11.28 22.72
C ARG A 43 6.50 -10.68 21.32
N TYR A 44 7.66 -10.56 20.72
CA TYR A 44 7.85 -10.11 19.36
C TYR A 44 7.12 -11.09 18.44
N LEU A 45 5.83 -10.91 18.30
CA LEU A 45 5.09 -11.43 17.16
C LEU A 45 5.66 -10.65 16.00
N GLY A 46 6.49 -11.32 15.17
CA GLY A 46 7.08 -10.66 14.01
C GLY A 46 5.99 -9.87 13.32
N SER A 47 6.16 -8.56 13.20
CA SER A 47 5.18 -7.71 12.53
C SER A 47 5.00 -8.27 11.12
N VAL A 48 3.76 -8.55 10.72
CA VAL A 48 3.44 -8.93 9.35
C VAL A 48 3.96 -7.79 8.47
N LYS A 49 4.91 -8.10 7.59
CA LYS A 49 5.44 -7.14 6.65
C LYS A 49 4.76 -7.33 5.31
N ALA A 50 4.20 -6.25 4.78
CA ALA A 50 3.72 -6.17 3.43
C ALA A 50 4.84 -5.66 2.50
N TYR A 51 4.93 -6.26 1.32
CA TYR A 51 5.85 -5.86 0.25
C TYR A 51 5.06 -5.14 -0.84
N PRO A 52 5.74 -4.33 -1.68
CA PRO A 52 5.08 -3.71 -2.82
C PRO A 52 4.36 -4.75 -3.69
N GLU A 53 3.12 -4.44 -4.07
CA GLU A 53 2.25 -5.36 -4.82
C GLU A 53 1.45 -4.57 -5.86
N MET A 54 1.15 -5.21 -6.99
CA MET A 54 0.30 -4.62 -8.01
C MET A 54 -1.17 -4.65 -7.60
N ALA A 55 -1.88 -3.58 -7.96
CA ALA A 55 -3.32 -3.47 -7.79
C ALA A 55 -3.94 -2.74 -8.98
N VAL A 56 -5.27 -2.74 -9.06
CA VAL A 56 -6.03 -2.00 -10.06
C VAL A 56 -6.83 -0.91 -9.34
N VAL A 57 -6.83 0.29 -9.90
CA VAL A 57 -7.64 1.40 -9.38
C VAL A 57 -9.12 1.06 -9.54
N SER A 58 -9.84 1.03 -8.44
CA SER A 58 -11.28 0.75 -8.42
C SER A 58 -12.15 2.02 -8.28
N SER A 59 -11.56 3.11 -7.77
CA SER A 59 -12.19 4.43 -7.76
C SER A 59 -11.16 5.53 -7.54
N ASN A 60 -11.34 6.66 -8.23
CA ASN A 60 -10.56 7.89 -8.06
C ASN A 60 -11.42 9.09 -7.65
N SER A 61 -12.70 8.90 -7.42
CA SER A 61 -13.65 9.96 -7.00
C SER A 61 -13.63 10.15 -5.48
N ASP A 62 -12.49 10.62 -4.94
CA ASP A 62 -12.31 10.83 -3.51
C ASP A 62 -13.35 11.82 -2.94
N PRO A 63 -14.23 11.41 -2.01
CA PRO A 63 -15.28 12.26 -1.46
C PRO A 63 -14.76 13.46 -0.66
N LYS A 64 -13.47 13.44 -0.28
CA LYS A 64 -12.81 14.57 0.42
C LYS A 64 -12.02 15.47 -0.54
N GLY A 65 -11.94 15.14 -1.84
CA GLY A 65 -11.20 15.92 -2.82
C GLY A 65 -9.69 15.99 -2.56
N LEU A 66 -9.11 14.96 -1.94
CA LEU A 66 -7.68 14.93 -1.56
C LEU A 66 -6.80 14.19 -2.58
N GLY A 67 -7.34 13.83 -3.76
CA GLY A 67 -6.60 13.12 -4.81
C GLY A 67 -6.18 11.70 -4.43
N ARG A 68 -6.94 11.06 -3.52
CA ARG A 68 -6.72 9.68 -3.13
C ARG A 68 -7.47 8.74 -4.06
N VAL A 69 -7.04 7.49 -4.09
CA VAL A 69 -7.69 6.42 -4.86
C VAL A 69 -8.05 5.25 -3.96
N GLN A 70 -9.02 4.45 -4.39
CA GLN A 70 -9.21 3.11 -3.89
C GLN A 70 -8.64 2.13 -4.91
N VAL A 71 -8.00 1.09 -4.43
CA VAL A 71 -7.46 0.04 -5.30
C VAL A 71 -7.95 -1.34 -4.86
N GLN A 72 -7.94 -2.26 -5.78
CA GLN A 72 -8.27 -3.66 -5.55
C GLN A 72 -7.06 -4.52 -5.88
N PHE A 73 -6.54 -5.21 -4.86
CA PHE A 73 -5.53 -6.24 -5.05
C PHE A 73 -6.16 -7.51 -5.62
N ASP A 74 -5.38 -8.34 -6.28
CA ASP A 74 -5.89 -9.57 -6.91
C ASP A 74 -6.57 -10.51 -5.90
N TRP A 75 -5.99 -10.65 -4.72
CA TRP A 75 -6.56 -11.46 -3.64
C TRP A 75 -7.85 -10.89 -3.04
N GLN A 76 -8.16 -9.60 -3.23
CA GLN A 76 -9.40 -8.97 -2.78
C GLN A 76 -10.58 -9.22 -3.75
N LYS A 77 -10.28 -9.54 -5.02
CA LYS A 77 -11.31 -9.72 -6.07
C LYS A 77 -12.39 -10.72 -5.70
N ARG A 78 -11.99 -11.86 -5.13
CA ARG A 78 -12.95 -12.89 -4.71
C ARG A 78 -13.94 -12.41 -3.64
N ALA A 79 -13.52 -11.50 -2.79
CA ALA A 79 -14.34 -10.95 -1.73
C ALA A 79 -15.09 -9.69 -2.15
N GLY A 80 -14.88 -9.18 -3.38
CA GLY A 80 -15.43 -7.93 -3.88
C GLY A 80 -15.05 -6.73 -3.02
N LYS A 81 -13.86 -6.76 -2.41
CA LYS A 81 -13.39 -5.71 -1.48
C LYS A 81 -12.33 -4.84 -2.14
N ASN A 82 -12.26 -3.59 -1.72
CA ASN A 82 -11.26 -2.61 -2.10
C ASN A 82 -10.52 -2.12 -0.85
N THR A 83 -9.44 -1.38 -1.06
CA THR A 83 -8.79 -0.64 0.03
C THR A 83 -9.67 0.52 0.52
N ASN A 84 -9.29 1.09 1.65
CA ASN A 84 -9.69 2.47 1.97
C ASN A 84 -9.06 3.44 0.96
N TRP A 85 -9.43 4.74 1.04
CA TRP A 85 -8.82 5.81 0.26
C TRP A 85 -7.35 5.97 0.63
N ILE A 86 -6.45 5.70 -0.32
CA ILE A 86 -5.00 5.75 -0.13
C ILE A 86 -4.38 6.87 -0.97
N ARG A 87 -3.27 7.42 -0.50
CA ARG A 87 -2.57 8.52 -1.16
C ARG A 87 -1.86 8.02 -2.42
N VAL A 88 -1.73 8.92 -3.40
CA VAL A 88 -0.92 8.71 -4.61
C VAL A 88 0.36 9.51 -4.47
N GLN A 89 1.50 8.88 -4.70
CA GLN A 89 2.80 9.53 -4.74
C GLN A 89 2.91 10.38 -6.02
N THR A 90 3.49 11.56 -5.90
CA THR A 90 3.81 12.46 -7.01
C THR A 90 5.23 12.99 -6.83
N PRO A 91 5.93 13.38 -7.91
CA PRO A 91 7.27 13.96 -7.83
C PRO A 91 7.36 15.23 -6.98
N ASP A 92 6.33 16.08 -7.00
CA ASP A 92 6.23 17.26 -6.13
C ASP A 92 4.80 17.47 -5.67
N ALA A 93 4.63 17.72 -4.37
CA ALA A 93 3.35 18.05 -3.76
C ALA A 93 3.56 19.00 -2.58
N GLY A 94 2.85 20.08 -2.55
CA GLY A 94 2.96 21.02 -1.45
C GLY A 94 1.78 22.00 -1.38
N GLY A 95 1.74 22.76 -0.31
CA GLY A 95 0.65 23.67 -0.01
C GLY A 95 1.07 24.90 0.78
N SER A 96 2.20 25.56 0.46
CA SER A 96 2.56 26.82 1.10
C SER A 96 1.67 27.95 0.59
N GLY A 97 0.48 28.11 1.20
CA GLY A 97 -0.49 29.15 0.85
C GLY A 97 -1.33 28.90 -0.40
N MET A 98 -1.10 27.80 -1.11
CA MET A 98 -1.85 27.38 -2.31
C MET A 98 -2.15 25.89 -2.26
N THR A 99 -3.35 25.50 -2.73
CA THR A 99 -3.69 24.09 -2.91
C THR A 99 -3.13 23.57 -4.23
N ASN A 100 -2.81 22.26 -4.31
CA ASN A 100 -2.35 21.57 -5.52
C ASN A 100 -1.05 22.12 -6.13
N ARG A 101 -0.15 22.70 -5.34
CA ARG A 101 1.18 23.02 -5.85
C ARG A 101 1.94 21.71 -6.12
N GLY A 102 2.50 21.60 -7.30
CA GLY A 102 3.24 20.44 -7.77
C GLY A 102 2.60 19.76 -8.98
N LEU A 103 2.72 18.44 -9.07
CA LEU A 103 2.19 17.63 -10.16
C LEU A 103 0.97 16.86 -9.69
N VAL A 104 -0.17 17.08 -10.31
CA VAL A 104 -1.43 16.39 -10.02
C VAL A 104 -1.79 15.47 -11.18
N PHE A 105 -1.39 14.20 -11.06
CA PHE A 105 -1.72 13.12 -11.99
C PHE A 105 -2.28 11.95 -11.18
N ILE A 106 -3.60 11.88 -11.10
CA ILE A 106 -4.29 10.82 -10.36
C ILE A 106 -4.62 9.70 -11.34
N PRO A 107 -4.27 8.43 -11.05
CA PRO A 107 -4.61 7.32 -11.91
C PRO A 107 -6.11 7.19 -12.15
N GLU A 108 -6.48 6.76 -13.35
CA GLU A 108 -7.87 6.52 -13.73
C GLU A 108 -8.36 5.14 -13.24
N GLU A 109 -9.67 4.99 -13.12
CA GLU A 109 -10.29 3.70 -12.83
C GLU A 109 -9.90 2.68 -13.91
N GLY A 110 -9.45 1.52 -13.48
CA GLY A 110 -8.93 0.45 -14.36
C GLY A 110 -7.41 0.47 -14.56
N ASP A 111 -6.72 1.55 -14.18
CA ASP A 111 -5.26 1.61 -14.29
C ASP A 111 -4.59 0.63 -13.33
N GLN A 112 -3.50 0.01 -13.81
CA GLN A 112 -2.61 -0.79 -12.97
C GLN A 112 -1.64 0.13 -12.22
N VAL A 113 -1.53 -0.11 -10.92
CA VAL A 113 -0.67 0.67 -10.04
C VAL A 113 0.18 -0.23 -9.15
N MET A 114 1.37 0.24 -8.80
CA MET A 114 2.19 -0.36 -7.77
C MET A 114 1.84 0.29 -6.43
N VAL A 115 1.49 -0.54 -5.45
CA VAL A 115 1.19 -0.11 -4.08
C VAL A 115 2.33 -0.52 -3.16
N ALA A 116 2.86 0.43 -2.41
CA ALA A 116 3.82 0.17 -1.35
C ALA A 116 3.20 0.41 0.03
N PHE A 117 3.95 0.04 1.06
CA PHE A 117 3.49 0.08 2.44
C PHE A 117 4.54 0.77 3.30
N GLU A 118 4.17 1.86 3.96
CA GLU A 118 5.08 2.63 4.80
C GLU A 118 5.63 1.75 5.94
N TYR A 119 6.96 1.60 6.00
CA TYR A 119 7.67 0.67 6.90
C TYR A 119 7.27 -0.82 6.78
N GLY A 120 6.63 -1.20 5.66
CA GLY A 120 6.07 -2.54 5.48
C GLY A 120 4.80 -2.81 6.31
N ASP A 121 4.15 -1.77 6.83
CA ASP A 121 2.91 -1.90 7.59
C ASP A 121 1.72 -2.05 6.61
N PRO A 122 1.02 -3.20 6.59
CA PRO A 122 -0.12 -3.43 5.70
C PRO A 122 -1.27 -2.42 5.89
N ASN A 123 -1.33 -1.73 7.03
CA ASN A 123 -2.33 -0.70 7.28
C ASN A 123 -1.97 0.69 6.74
N ARG A 124 -0.76 0.84 6.15
CA ARG A 124 -0.24 2.12 5.65
C ARG A 124 0.12 2.05 4.16
N PRO A 125 -0.83 1.64 3.28
CA PRO A 125 -0.61 1.58 1.84
C PRO A 125 -0.58 2.96 1.22
N TYR A 126 0.18 3.09 0.12
CA TYR A 126 0.15 4.23 -0.78
C TYR A 126 0.51 3.80 -2.21
N VAL A 127 -0.03 4.47 -3.21
CA VAL A 127 0.31 4.22 -4.62
C VAL A 127 1.65 4.88 -4.94
N MET A 128 2.62 4.10 -5.43
CA MET A 128 3.92 4.58 -5.88
C MET A 128 3.88 5.17 -7.30
N GLY A 129 2.99 4.68 -8.13
CA GLY A 129 2.85 5.09 -9.53
C GLY A 129 2.07 4.06 -10.33
N SER A 130 1.78 4.42 -11.58
CA SER A 130 1.08 3.57 -12.54
C SER A 130 2.06 2.73 -13.35
N LEU A 131 1.59 1.59 -13.83
CA LEU A 131 2.32 0.68 -14.69
C LEU A 131 1.61 0.55 -16.02
N PHE A 132 2.35 0.71 -17.12
CA PHE A 132 1.81 0.33 -18.41
C PHE A 132 1.60 -1.19 -18.45
N SER A 133 0.39 -1.59 -18.81
CA SER A 133 0.09 -2.98 -19.16
C SER A 133 0.07 -3.13 -20.67
N GLY A 134 0.14 -4.35 -21.20
CA GLY A 134 0.07 -4.60 -22.63
C GLY A 134 -1.20 -4.08 -23.31
N SER A 135 -2.23 -3.74 -22.52
CA SER A 135 -3.49 -3.16 -22.99
C SER A 135 -3.55 -1.64 -22.86
N THR A 136 -2.73 -1.02 -22.02
CA THR A 136 -2.84 0.41 -21.68
C THR A 136 -1.73 1.29 -22.28
N GLY A 137 -0.67 0.72 -22.82
CA GLY A 137 0.37 1.53 -23.45
C GLY A 137 1.52 0.71 -24.01
N LYS A 138 2.21 1.30 -24.98
CA LYS A 138 3.36 0.72 -25.68
C LYS A 138 4.68 1.48 -25.40
N GLY A 139 4.66 2.42 -24.46
CA GLY A 139 5.83 3.28 -24.15
C GLY A 139 6.13 4.29 -25.26
N GLY A 140 7.41 4.61 -25.47
CA GLY A 140 7.89 5.66 -26.39
C GLY A 140 7.84 5.32 -27.89
N GLY A 141 7.18 4.25 -28.28
CA GLY A 141 7.14 3.78 -29.68
C GLY A 141 8.42 3.08 -30.11
N GLU A 142 8.53 2.83 -31.43
CA GLU A 142 9.74 2.26 -32.02
C GLU A 142 10.94 3.19 -31.81
N GLY A 143 12.08 2.63 -31.43
CA GLY A 143 13.30 3.39 -31.12
C GLY A 143 13.25 4.20 -29.82
N ASN A 144 12.13 4.19 -29.08
CA ASN A 144 11.93 4.98 -27.85
C ASN A 144 12.25 6.47 -28.01
N ASN A 145 11.92 7.05 -29.14
CA ASN A 145 12.23 8.43 -29.48
C ASN A 145 11.21 9.44 -28.90
N LYS A 146 10.05 9.00 -28.44
CA LYS A 146 8.98 9.87 -27.92
C LYS A 146 8.87 9.83 -26.40
N ARG A 147 8.76 11.03 -25.80
CA ARG A 147 8.36 11.24 -24.41
C ARG A 147 7.10 12.07 -24.44
N THR A 148 6.07 11.62 -23.73
CA THR A 148 4.76 12.26 -23.80
C THR A 148 4.18 12.49 -22.41
N ILE A 149 3.49 13.63 -22.28
CA ILE A 149 2.49 13.85 -21.24
C ILE A 149 1.16 13.86 -21.99
N LEU A 150 0.28 12.92 -21.69
CA LEU A 150 -1.01 12.78 -22.37
C LEU A 150 -2.11 12.70 -21.32
N THR A 151 -3.11 13.56 -21.44
CA THR A 151 -4.27 13.58 -20.56
C THR A 151 -5.36 12.64 -21.07
N LYS A 152 -6.34 12.33 -20.22
CA LYS A 152 -7.49 11.48 -20.54
C LYS A 152 -8.30 11.98 -21.76
N SER A 153 -8.38 13.29 -21.95
CA SER A 153 -9.14 13.92 -23.05
C SER A 153 -8.31 14.12 -24.32
N GLY A 154 -7.01 13.83 -24.29
CA GLY A 154 -6.17 13.91 -25.49
C GLY A 154 -5.20 15.10 -25.51
N HIS A 155 -5.30 16.08 -24.60
CA HIS A 155 -4.31 17.15 -24.52
C HIS A 155 -2.93 16.59 -24.27
N GLN A 156 -1.93 17.03 -25.03
CA GLN A 156 -0.61 16.39 -25.00
C GLN A 156 0.56 17.37 -25.12
N ILE A 157 1.67 16.97 -24.50
CA ILE A 157 2.99 17.52 -24.75
C ILE A 157 3.85 16.33 -25.21
N VAL A 158 4.46 16.46 -26.40
CA VAL A 158 5.31 15.44 -27.00
C VAL A 158 6.70 16.02 -27.24
N PHE A 159 7.72 15.32 -26.75
CA PHE A 159 9.11 15.53 -27.13
C PHE A 159 9.50 14.41 -28.09
N ASP A 160 9.83 14.75 -29.33
CA ASP A 160 10.24 13.78 -30.35
C ASP A 160 11.72 13.96 -30.66
N ASP A 161 12.52 12.95 -30.35
CA ASP A 161 13.97 12.95 -30.53
C ASP A 161 14.41 12.35 -31.89
N ASP A 162 13.45 11.99 -32.76
CA ASP A 162 13.75 11.44 -34.09
C ASP A 162 14.18 12.52 -35.06
N LYS A 163 15.49 12.70 -35.22
CA LYS A 163 16.09 13.68 -36.15
C LYS A 163 15.79 13.39 -37.63
N GLY A 164 15.42 12.15 -37.97
CA GLY A 164 15.02 11.78 -39.32
C GLY A 164 13.52 11.93 -39.62
N GLY A 165 12.73 12.25 -38.59
CA GLY A 165 11.28 12.36 -38.67
C GLY A 165 10.76 13.68 -38.11
N SER A 166 9.94 13.59 -37.07
CA SER A 166 9.23 14.74 -36.48
C SER A 166 9.97 15.37 -35.29
N TRP A 167 11.28 15.54 -35.40
CA TRP A 167 12.10 16.11 -34.34
C TRP A 167 11.56 17.45 -33.81
N GLY A 168 11.29 17.54 -32.52
CA GLY A 168 10.81 18.76 -31.91
C GLY A 168 9.91 18.57 -30.69
N ILE A 169 9.29 19.67 -30.29
CA ILE A 169 8.31 19.70 -29.19
C ILE A 169 6.96 20.10 -29.77
N THR A 170 5.94 19.29 -29.49
CA THR A 170 4.55 19.56 -29.89
C THR A 170 3.70 19.72 -28.64
N ILE A 171 2.87 20.77 -28.62
CA ILE A 171 1.80 20.97 -27.65
C ILE A 171 0.50 21.00 -28.48
N ALA A 172 -0.43 20.12 -28.12
CA ALA A 172 -1.70 19.96 -28.83
C ALA A 172 -2.88 19.65 -27.89
N ASP A 173 -4.06 20.05 -28.34
CA ASP A 173 -5.36 19.72 -27.76
C ASP A 173 -6.01 18.54 -28.46
#